data_11d5d2187a1cdbee39cf39fe434cfa45
#
_entry.id   11d5d2187a1cdbee39cf39fe434cfa45
#
_cell.length_a   1.000
_cell.length_b   1.000
_cell.length_c   1.000
_cell.angle_alpha   90.00
_cell.angle_beta   90.00
_cell.angle_gamma   90.00
#
_symmetry.space_group_name_H-M   'P 1'
#
loop_
_entity.id
_entity.type
_entity.pdbx_description
1 polymer ?
#
loop_
_entity_poly.entity_id
_entity_poly.type
_entity_poly.pdbx_seq_one_letter_code
_entity_poly.pdbx_strand_id
1 'polypeptide(L)'
;MKLNVDCVRDVLLCVEDNTGLRKSCYFVDYDIDHLYPGSTDVPAYQKKLEAKYHNDELIYHVNYCVEARLLKKVVQGSDRIVTISDLTPSGHQFIISLKNDNIWNKVKHLAQKYSGLSLETITQLTATEAFNALVSAVQATL
;
A
#
# COMPACT_ATOMS: atom_id res chain seq x y z
N MET A 1 14.41 -7.96 -2.33
CA MET A 1 13.00 -8.20 -2.76
C MET A 1 12.61 -7.13 -3.78
N LYS A 2 11.90 -7.52 -4.81
CA LYS A 2 11.47 -6.58 -5.85
C LYS A 2 10.17 -5.91 -5.46
N LEU A 3 10.01 -4.65 -5.86
CA LEU A 3 8.76 -3.92 -5.68
C LEU A 3 7.63 -4.60 -6.46
N ASN A 4 6.55 -4.93 -5.77
CA ASN A 4 5.34 -5.50 -6.34
C ASN A 4 4.21 -4.49 -6.20
N VAL A 5 3.87 -3.81 -7.28
CA VAL A 5 2.87 -2.75 -7.26
C VAL A 5 1.45 -3.26 -6.99
N ASP A 6 1.14 -4.52 -7.34
CA ASP A 6 -0.12 -5.14 -6.95
C ASP A 6 -0.22 -5.27 -5.43
N CYS A 7 0.87 -5.67 -4.77
CA CYS A 7 0.93 -5.77 -3.32
C CYS A 7 0.77 -4.38 -2.68
N VAL A 8 1.43 -3.36 -3.21
CA VAL A 8 1.28 -1.98 -2.74
C VAL A 8 -0.20 -1.54 -2.81
N ARG A 9 -0.84 -1.75 -3.95
CA ARG A 9 -2.25 -1.40 -4.13
C ARG A 9 -3.13 -2.11 -3.10
N ASP A 10 -2.98 -3.41 -2.97
CA ASP A 10 -3.79 -4.21 -2.06
C ASP A 10 -3.57 -3.83 -0.59
N VAL A 11 -2.34 -3.52 -0.21
CA VAL A 11 -2.01 -3.01 1.14
C VAL A 11 -2.71 -1.68 1.39
N LEU A 12 -2.60 -0.74 0.47
CA LEU A 12 -3.21 0.59 0.65
C LEU A 12 -4.72 0.53 0.74
N LEU A 13 -5.36 -0.29 -0.11
CA LEU A 13 -6.82 -0.51 -0.06
C LEU A 13 -7.23 -1.17 1.26
N CYS A 14 -6.46 -2.13 1.73
CA CYS A 14 -6.68 -2.80 3.01
C CYS A 14 -6.62 -1.81 4.18
N VAL A 15 -5.62 -0.93 4.19
CA VAL A 15 -5.48 0.10 5.22
C VAL A 15 -6.65 1.08 5.16
N GLU A 16 -7.07 1.52 3.98
CA GLU A 16 -8.24 2.39 3.82
C GLU A 16 -9.48 1.79 4.47
N ASP A 17 -9.72 0.49 4.22
CA ASP A 17 -10.91 -0.20 4.71
C ASP A 17 -10.88 -0.48 6.21
N ASN A 18 -9.70 -0.52 6.82
CA ASN A 18 -9.53 -1.00 8.19
C ASN A 18 -9.00 0.06 9.16
N THR A 19 -8.96 1.33 8.75
CA THR A 19 -8.57 2.45 9.61
C THR A 19 -9.63 3.53 9.65
N GLY A 20 -9.56 4.38 10.66
CA GLY A 20 -10.44 5.52 10.85
C GLY A 20 -9.90 6.43 11.94
N LEU A 21 -10.65 7.47 12.29
CA LEU A 21 -10.21 8.48 13.25
C LEU A 21 -9.71 7.87 14.58
N ARG A 22 -10.36 6.80 15.04
CA ARG A 22 -10.02 6.13 16.31
C ARG A 22 -9.76 4.64 16.13
N LYS A 23 -9.46 4.22 14.92
CA LYS A 23 -9.23 2.81 14.58
C LYS A 23 -7.96 2.68 13.77
N SER A 24 -7.01 1.94 14.30
CA SER A 24 -5.80 1.55 13.61
C SER A 24 -5.92 0.12 13.10
N CYS A 25 -5.16 -0.24 12.07
CA CYS A 25 -4.98 -1.62 11.67
C CYS A 25 -3.55 -2.07 11.97
N TYR A 26 -3.31 -3.37 11.99
CA TYR A 26 -1.99 -3.91 12.23
C TYR A 26 -1.71 -5.11 11.34
N PHE A 27 -0.43 -5.35 11.10
CA PHE A 27 0.07 -6.49 10.34
C PHE A 27 1.07 -7.26 11.20
N VAL A 28 0.93 -8.57 11.23
CA VAL A 28 1.77 -9.44 12.06
C VAL A 28 2.88 -10.05 11.20
N ASP A 29 4.13 -9.87 11.63
CA ASP A 29 5.28 -10.55 11.06
C ASP A 29 5.49 -11.86 11.81
N TYR A 30 4.83 -12.92 11.34
CA TYR A 30 4.88 -14.20 12.02
C TYR A 30 6.07 -15.09 11.64
N ASP A 31 6.87 -14.67 10.66
CA ASP A 31 8.14 -15.36 10.40
C ASP A 31 9.09 -15.21 11.60
N ILE A 32 8.97 -14.09 12.32
CA ILE A 32 9.65 -13.92 13.60
C ILE A 32 9.01 -14.81 14.66
N ASP A 33 7.73 -15.13 14.55
CA ASP A 33 6.97 -15.95 15.50
C ASP A 33 7.39 -17.42 15.54
N HIS A 34 8.25 -17.89 14.64
CA HIS A 34 8.88 -19.19 14.78
C HIS A 34 9.61 -19.33 16.12
N LEU A 35 10.06 -18.20 16.68
CA LEU A 35 10.71 -18.17 18.00
C LEU A 35 9.68 -18.12 19.14
N TYR A 36 8.44 -17.74 18.87
CA TYR A 36 7.38 -17.55 19.85
C TYR A 36 6.03 -18.02 19.30
N PRO A 37 5.84 -19.34 19.05
CA PRO A 37 4.65 -19.84 18.42
C PRO A 37 3.39 -19.55 19.25
N GLY A 38 2.34 -19.09 18.59
CA GLY A 38 1.01 -18.94 19.19
C GLY A 38 0.76 -17.65 19.95
N SER A 39 1.64 -16.66 19.86
CA SER A 39 1.55 -15.45 20.68
C SER A 39 0.70 -14.31 20.12
N THR A 40 0.34 -14.33 18.82
CA THR A 40 -0.41 -13.25 18.20
C THR A 40 -1.34 -13.77 17.12
N ASP A 41 -2.61 -13.36 17.19
CA ASP A 41 -3.60 -13.69 16.17
C ASP A 41 -3.40 -12.81 14.93
N VAL A 42 -3.41 -13.44 13.76
CA VAL A 42 -3.34 -12.75 12.47
C VAL A 42 -4.73 -12.26 12.10
N PRO A 43 -4.91 -10.96 11.79
CA PRO A 43 -6.21 -10.43 11.42
C PRO A 43 -6.77 -11.08 10.14
N ALA A 44 -8.09 -11.13 10.04
CA ALA A 44 -8.77 -11.70 8.87
C ALA A 44 -8.37 -10.99 7.55
N TYR A 45 -8.23 -9.66 7.57
CA TYR A 45 -7.81 -8.92 6.39
C TYR A 45 -6.40 -9.28 5.94
N GLN A 46 -5.49 -9.57 6.89
CA GLN A 46 -4.14 -10.02 6.56
C GLN A 46 -4.16 -11.43 5.96
N LYS A 47 -4.94 -12.34 6.54
CA LYS A 47 -5.10 -13.70 5.99
C LYS A 47 -5.59 -13.67 4.55
N LYS A 48 -6.49 -12.75 4.23
CA LYS A 48 -7.01 -12.57 2.89
C LYS A 48 -5.92 -12.10 1.91
N LEU A 49 -5.06 -11.18 2.34
CA LEU A 49 -3.91 -10.75 1.55
C LEU A 49 -2.88 -11.86 1.38
N GLU A 50 -2.71 -12.68 2.40
CA GLU A 50 -1.73 -13.78 2.37
C GLU A 50 -2.16 -14.96 1.52
N ALA A 51 -3.39 -14.95 0.99
CA ALA A 51 -3.78 -15.85 -0.09
C ALA A 51 -3.03 -15.52 -1.40
N LYS A 52 -2.52 -14.30 -1.56
CA LYS A 52 -1.78 -13.85 -2.75
C LYS A 52 -0.30 -13.62 -2.47
N TYR A 53 0.06 -13.19 -1.27
CA TYR A 53 1.41 -12.74 -0.94
C TYR A 53 1.91 -13.49 0.29
N HIS A 54 3.16 -13.95 0.26
CA HIS A 54 3.80 -14.50 1.46
C HIS A 54 3.93 -13.42 2.53
N ASN A 55 4.00 -13.83 3.80
CA ASN A 55 4.11 -12.90 4.92
C ASN A 55 5.30 -11.94 4.77
N ASP A 56 6.46 -12.43 4.39
CA ASP A 56 7.65 -11.60 4.21
C ASP A 56 7.45 -10.56 3.10
N GLU A 57 6.83 -10.92 1.99
CA GLU A 57 6.50 -9.99 0.90
C GLU A 57 5.49 -8.94 1.38
N LEU A 58 4.45 -9.36 2.09
CA LEU A 58 3.44 -8.45 2.61
C LEU A 58 4.04 -7.43 3.58
N ILE A 59 4.79 -7.90 4.57
CA ILE A 59 5.41 -7.03 5.58
C ILE A 59 6.44 -6.09 4.94
N TYR A 60 7.21 -6.59 3.98
CA TYR A 60 8.14 -5.75 3.23
C TYR A 60 7.42 -4.57 2.56
N HIS A 61 6.29 -4.85 1.90
CA HIS A 61 5.56 -3.81 1.16
C HIS A 61 4.80 -2.87 2.10
N VAL A 62 4.31 -3.35 3.25
CA VAL A 62 3.75 -2.46 4.29
C VAL A 62 4.81 -1.45 4.74
N ASN A 63 5.99 -1.93 5.08
CA ASN A 63 7.09 -1.07 5.51
C ASN A 63 7.55 -0.14 4.39
N TYR A 64 7.60 -0.63 3.16
CA TYR A 64 7.97 0.18 2.01
C TYR A 64 7.00 1.35 1.81
N CYS A 65 5.70 1.11 1.98
CA CYS A 65 4.69 2.16 1.92
C CYS A 65 4.85 3.20 3.05
N VAL A 66 5.27 2.77 4.23
CA VAL A 66 5.60 3.69 5.33
C VAL A 66 6.80 4.57 4.95
N GLU A 67 7.86 3.96 4.44
CA GLU A 67 9.07 4.68 4.02
C GLU A 67 8.78 5.65 2.86
N ALA A 68 7.89 5.28 1.96
CA ALA A 68 7.46 6.14 0.85
C ALA A 68 6.45 7.22 1.29
N ARG A 69 6.14 7.30 2.58
CA ARG A 69 5.22 8.28 3.17
C ARG A 69 3.79 8.17 2.65
N LEU A 70 3.35 6.96 2.33
CA LEU A 70 1.97 6.68 1.96
C LEU A 70 1.13 6.23 3.15
N LEU A 71 1.77 5.68 4.18
CA LEU A 71 1.14 5.18 5.40
C LEU A 71 1.74 5.84 6.63
N LYS A 72 0.90 6.05 7.65
CA LYS A 72 1.32 6.54 8.97
C LYS A 72 1.49 5.35 9.90
N LYS A 73 2.72 5.12 10.34
CA LYS A 73 3.04 4.06 11.30
C LYS A 73 2.96 4.58 12.72
N VAL A 74 2.35 3.80 13.60
CA VAL A 74 2.39 4.05 15.05
C VAL A 74 3.70 3.45 15.59
N VAL A 75 4.50 4.24 16.24
CA VAL A 75 5.74 3.76 16.86
C VAL A 75 5.38 3.00 18.14
N GLN A 76 5.55 1.68 18.11
CA GLN A 76 5.34 0.79 19.25
C GLN A 76 6.57 -0.10 19.43
N GLY A 77 6.77 -0.59 20.63
CA GLY A 77 7.96 -1.36 20.99
C GLY A 77 7.97 -2.83 20.56
N SER A 78 7.11 -3.23 19.62
CA SER A 78 7.07 -4.62 19.13
C SER A 78 7.59 -4.70 17.71
N ASP A 79 8.63 -5.53 17.49
CA ASP A 79 9.16 -5.78 16.14
C ASP A 79 8.29 -6.72 15.32
N ARG A 80 7.32 -7.39 15.96
CA ARG A 80 6.47 -8.38 15.32
C ARG A 80 5.17 -7.82 14.77
N ILE A 81 4.80 -6.60 15.15
CA ILE A 81 3.55 -5.98 14.76
C ILE A 81 3.85 -4.61 14.16
N VAL A 82 3.37 -4.42 12.94
CA VAL A 82 3.41 -3.11 12.28
C VAL A 82 2.02 -2.51 12.40
N THR A 83 1.87 -1.49 13.24
CA THR A 83 0.58 -0.81 13.44
C THR A 83 0.52 0.44 12.58
N ILE A 84 -0.55 0.54 11.80
CA ILE A 84 -0.79 1.65 10.86
C ILE A 84 -2.02 2.41 11.34
N SER A 85 -1.87 3.71 11.57
CA SER A 85 -2.97 4.55 12.03
C SER A 85 -3.87 5.02 10.89
N ASP A 86 -3.31 5.30 9.72
CA ASP A 86 -4.06 5.78 8.57
C ASP A 86 -3.15 5.87 7.34
N LEU A 87 -3.78 6.22 6.21
CA LEU A 87 -3.07 6.72 5.04
C LEU A 87 -2.60 8.15 5.31
N THR A 88 -1.49 8.54 4.68
CA THR A 88 -1.11 9.95 4.59
C THR A 88 -1.98 10.65 3.53
N PRO A 89 -1.97 11.99 3.46
CA PRO A 89 -2.62 12.68 2.35
C PRO A 89 -2.14 12.21 0.97
N SER A 90 -0.84 11.96 0.82
CA SER A 90 -0.28 11.39 -0.41
C SER A 90 -0.80 9.97 -0.68
N GLY A 91 -0.96 9.17 0.38
CA GLY A 91 -1.51 7.82 0.28
C GLY A 91 -2.96 7.85 -0.18
N HIS A 92 -3.79 8.73 0.35
CA HIS A 92 -5.17 8.91 -0.09
C HIS A 92 -5.25 9.30 -1.57
N GLN A 93 -4.41 10.23 -1.99
CA GLN A 93 -4.37 10.68 -3.38
C GLN A 93 -3.95 9.55 -4.32
N PHE A 94 -2.95 8.78 -3.93
CA PHE A 94 -2.48 7.65 -4.70
C PHE A 94 -3.56 6.58 -4.86
N ILE A 95 -4.30 6.26 -3.80
CA ILE A 95 -5.41 5.31 -3.86
C ILE A 95 -6.49 5.75 -4.84
N ILE A 96 -6.87 7.02 -4.82
CA ILE A 96 -7.87 7.55 -5.76
C ILE A 96 -7.46 7.27 -7.20
N SER A 97 -6.17 7.47 -7.51
CA SER A 97 -5.61 7.17 -8.82
C SER A 97 -5.63 5.67 -9.12
N LEU A 98 -5.28 4.84 -8.13
CA LEU A 98 -5.21 3.39 -8.31
C LEU A 98 -6.58 2.73 -8.49
N LYS A 99 -7.66 3.37 -8.06
CA LYS A 99 -9.03 2.87 -8.29
C LYS A 99 -9.48 3.04 -9.74
N ASN A 100 -8.82 3.89 -10.50
CA ASN A 100 -9.09 4.05 -11.92
C ASN A 100 -8.29 3.00 -12.70
N ASP A 101 -8.99 2.10 -13.38
CA ASP A 101 -8.36 0.97 -14.09
C ASP A 101 -7.39 1.42 -15.18
N ASN A 102 -7.71 2.50 -15.89
CA ASN A 102 -6.83 3.03 -16.94
C ASN A 102 -5.51 3.53 -16.35
N ILE A 103 -5.59 4.26 -15.24
CA ILE A 103 -4.40 4.76 -14.55
C ILE A 103 -3.62 3.59 -13.95
N TRP A 104 -4.30 2.64 -13.33
CA TRP A 104 -3.67 1.47 -12.75
C TRP A 104 -2.91 0.64 -13.80
N ASN A 105 -3.51 0.44 -14.97
CA ASN A 105 -2.84 -0.28 -16.06
C ASN A 105 -1.59 0.44 -16.53
N LYS A 106 -1.61 1.76 -16.61
CA LYS A 106 -0.44 2.58 -16.94
C LYS A 106 0.65 2.46 -15.88
N VAL A 107 0.28 2.50 -14.60
CA VAL A 107 1.22 2.34 -13.48
C VAL A 107 1.90 0.98 -13.54
N LYS A 108 1.13 -0.09 -13.76
CA LYS A 108 1.67 -1.43 -13.91
C LYS A 108 2.64 -1.53 -15.08
N HIS A 109 2.27 -0.95 -16.22
CA HIS A 109 3.12 -0.93 -17.41
C HIS A 109 4.44 -0.20 -17.14
N LEU A 110 4.39 0.96 -16.50
CA LEU A 110 5.59 1.72 -16.14
C LEU A 110 6.49 0.94 -15.18
N ALA A 111 5.90 0.31 -14.16
CA ALA A 111 6.65 -0.47 -13.20
C ALA A 111 7.33 -1.68 -13.84
N GLN A 112 6.71 -2.30 -14.85
CA GLN A 112 7.28 -3.41 -15.60
C GLN A 112 8.37 -2.96 -16.56
N LYS A 113 8.14 -1.84 -17.27
CA LYS A 113 9.06 -1.32 -18.27
C LYS A 113 10.33 -0.74 -17.65
N TYR A 114 10.20 -0.07 -16.53
CA TYR A 114 11.31 0.59 -15.84
C TYR A 114 11.53 -0.06 -14.48
N SER A 115 12.08 -1.28 -14.50
CA SER A 115 12.44 -1.98 -13.26
C SER A 115 13.50 -1.17 -12.52
N GLY A 116 13.23 -0.80 -11.27
CA GLY A 116 14.12 0.03 -10.47
C GLY A 116 13.57 1.41 -10.16
N LEU A 117 12.37 1.78 -10.67
CA LEU A 117 11.70 2.98 -10.22
C LEU A 117 11.32 2.84 -8.75
N SER A 118 11.57 3.90 -7.98
CA SER A 118 11.13 3.97 -6.59
C SER A 118 9.62 4.14 -6.51
N LEU A 119 9.02 3.73 -5.41
CA LEU A 119 7.60 3.94 -5.18
C LEU A 119 7.25 5.44 -5.15
N GLU A 120 8.14 6.29 -4.64
CA GLU A 120 7.96 7.74 -4.68
C GLU A 120 7.85 8.25 -6.11
N THR A 121 8.72 7.79 -7.00
CA THR A 121 8.69 8.16 -8.42
C THR A 121 7.39 7.69 -9.08
N ILE A 122 6.97 6.46 -8.82
CA ILE A 122 5.72 5.90 -9.34
C ILE A 122 4.53 6.73 -8.85
N THR A 123 4.52 7.13 -7.58
CA THR A 123 3.47 7.97 -6.99
C THR A 123 3.39 9.32 -7.69
N GLN A 124 4.54 9.95 -7.94
CA GLN A 124 4.60 11.24 -8.64
C GLN A 124 4.11 11.13 -10.08
N LEU A 125 4.54 10.10 -10.82
CA LEU A 125 4.08 9.86 -12.20
C LEU A 125 2.58 9.58 -12.24
N THR A 126 2.06 8.82 -11.28
CA THR A 126 0.64 8.51 -11.17
C THR A 126 -0.17 9.76 -10.89
N ALA A 127 0.29 10.64 -10.03
CA ALA A 127 -0.37 11.92 -9.75
C ALA A 127 -0.48 12.78 -11.01
N THR A 128 0.57 12.82 -11.84
CA THR A 128 0.57 13.54 -13.11
C THR A 128 -0.47 12.97 -14.08
N GLU A 129 -0.54 11.65 -14.22
CA GLU A 129 -1.53 10.99 -15.08
C GLU A 129 -2.96 11.25 -14.59
N ALA A 130 -3.19 11.19 -13.29
CA ALA A 130 -4.49 11.49 -12.70
C ALA A 130 -4.91 12.94 -12.99
N PHE A 131 -3.98 13.89 -12.87
CA PHE A 131 -4.22 15.29 -13.18
C PHE A 131 -4.55 15.47 -14.67
N ASN A 132 -3.79 14.85 -15.56
CA ASN A 132 -4.00 14.92 -17.01
C ASN A 132 -5.37 14.33 -17.39
N ALA A 133 -5.78 13.23 -16.77
CA ALA A 133 -7.09 12.62 -16.99
C ALA A 133 -8.22 13.55 -16.56
N LEU A 134 -8.08 14.23 -15.43
CA LEU A 134 -9.04 15.20 -14.92
C LEU A 134 -9.16 16.38 -15.87
N VAL A 135 -8.04 16.95 -16.32
CA VAL A 135 -8.02 18.07 -17.27
C VAL A 135 -8.72 17.66 -18.58
N SER A 136 -8.44 16.48 -19.10
CA SER A 136 -9.08 15.99 -20.32
C SER A 136 -10.58 15.84 -20.16
N ALA A 137 -11.05 15.34 -19.02
CA ALA A 137 -12.49 15.19 -18.72
C ALA A 137 -13.18 16.56 -18.64
N VAL A 138 -12.55 17.55 -18.01
CA VAL A 138 -13.09 18.91 -17.90
C VAL A 138 -13.16 19.56 -19.30
N GLN A 139 -12.11 19.42 -20.11
CA GLN A 139 -12.10 19.95 -21.47
C GLN A 139 -13.18 19.32 -22.34
N ALA A 140 -13.47 18.03 -22.16
CA ALA A 140 -14.51 17.35 -22.91
C ALA A 140 -15.93 17.85 -22.58
N THR A 141 -16.14 18.45 -21.41
CA THR A 141 -17.44 18.99 -20.99
C THR A 141 -17.62 20.46 -21.32
N LEU A 142 -16.58 21.14 -21.76
CA LEU A 142 -16.65 22.53 -22.25
C LEU A 142 -17.01 22.55 -23.72
#